data_435b9ee066e7361280434ffbf632959a
#
_entry.id   435b9ee066e7361280434ffbf632959a
#
_cell.length_a   1.000
_cell.length_b   1.000
_cell.length_c   1.000
_cell.angle_alpha   90.00
_cell.angle_beta   90.00
_cell.angle_gamma   90.00
#
_symmetry.space_group_name_H-M   'P 1'
#
loop_
_entity.id
_entity.type
_entity.pdbx_description
1 polymer ?
#
loop_
_entity_poly.entity_id
_entity_poly.type
_entity_poly.pdbx_seq_one_letter_code
_entity_poly.pdbx_strand_id
1 'polypeptide(L)'
;MSVKIDIPSYLQPATDNATVVELKGKTIGECLNDLVRQFPGASKMLFDKDGKLLGYIGICINGEVVYPDELVKLVKDGDELHMPYIITGG
;
A
#
# COMPACT_ATOMS: atom_id res chain seq x y z
N MET A 1 15.29 5.52 1.48
CA MET A 1 14.70 5.63 0.15
C MET A 1 13.28 6.12 0.28
N SER A 2 12.85 6.95 -0.66
CA SER A 2 11.56 7.59 -0.63
C SER A 2 10.69 7.04 -1.77
N VAL A 3 9.51 6.59 -1.42
CA VAL A 3 8.54 6.00 -2.33
C VAL A 3 7.24 6.75 -2.14
N LYS A 4 6.54 7.05 -3.23
CA LYS A 4 5.23 7.70 -3.15
C LYS A 4 4.14 6.66 -3.31
N ILE A 5 3.07 6.82 -2.55
CA ILE A 5 1.90 5.97 -2.73
C ILE A 5 0.68 6.86 -3.00
N ASP A 6 -0.03 6.52 -4.06
CA ASP A 6 -1.32 7.15 -4.32
C ASP A 6 -2.35 6.52 -3.38
N ILE A 7 -3.05 7.37 -2.64
CA ILE A 7 -4.04 6.91 -1.69
C ILE A 7 -5.39 6.80 -2.41
N PRO A 8 -5.92 5.58 -2.56
CA PRO A 8 -7.22 5.42 -3.21
C PRO A 8 -8.33 6.02 -2.34
N SER A 9 -9.45 6.33 -2.98
CA SER A 9 -10.55 7.00 -2.30
C SER A 9 -11.05 6.22 -1.08
N TYR A 10 -11.04 4.88 -1.15
CA TYR A 10 -11.50 4.07 -0.03
C TYR A 10 -10.63 4.20 1.21
N LEU A 11 -9.38 4.64 1.06
CA LEU A 11 -8.43 4.77 2.17
C LEU A 11 -8.27 6.22 2.64
N GLN A 12 -8.71 7.19 1.85
CA GLN A 12 -8.50 8.61 2.17
C GLN A 12 -9.08 9.03 3.53
N PRO A 13 -10.22 8.51 3.97
CA PRO A 13 -10.69 8.86 5.32
C PRO A 13 -9.71 8.47 6.43
N ALA A 14 -8.88 7.44 6.22
CA ALA A 14 -7.91 7.00 7.21
C ALA A 14 -6.58 7.76 7.11
N THR A 15 -6.38 8.56 6.07
CA THR A 15 -5.13 9.30 5.85
C THR A 15 -5.35 10.81 5.85
N ASP A 16 -6.34 11.28 6.59
CA ASP A 16 -6.69 12.70 6.68
C ASP A 16 -6.94 13.32 5.30
N ASN A 17 -7.54 12.52 4.41
CA ASN A 17 -7.87 12.92 3.03
C ASN A 17 -6.64 13.19 2.16
N ALA A 18 -5.47 12.71 2.56
CA ALA A 18 -4.28 12.78 1.72
C ALA A 18 -4.49 11.95 0.45
N THR A 19 -4.04 12.45 -0.67
CA THR A 19 -4.14 11.74 -1.95
C THR A 19 -2.83 11.09 -2.36
N VAL A 20 -1.71 11.61 -1.84
CA VAL A 20 -0.38 11.05 -2.07
C VAL A 20 0.37 11.15 -0.75
N VAL A 21 1.06 10.08 -0.37
CA VAL A 21 1.89 10.05 0.83
C VAL A 21 3.27 9.57 0.46
N GLU A 22 4.29 10.21 1.02
CA GLU A 22 5.67 9.78 0.84
C GLU A 22 6.02 8.78 1.93
N LEU A 23 6.56 7.64 1.54
CA LEU A 23 6.86 6.53 2.44
C LEU A 23 8.34 6.17 2.37
N LYS A 24 8.84 5.58 3.45
CA LYS A 24 10.22 5.11 3.53
C LYS A 24 10.23 3.61 3.77
N GLY A 25 11.11 2.92 3.07
CA GLY A 25 11.26 1.47 3.23
C GLY A 25 12.02 0.89 2.06
N LYS A 26 12.51 -0.33 2.24
CA LYS A 26 13.23 -1.06 1.19
C LYS A 26 12.33 -2.06 0.47
N THR A 27 11.21 -2.40 1.08
CA THR A 27 10.22 -3.31 0.49
C THR A 27 8.86 -2.65 0.56
N ILE A 28 7.91 -3.19 -0.22
CA ILE A 28 6.54 -2.71 -0.17
C ILE A 28 6.00 -2.86 1.26
N GLY A 29 6.30 -3.99 1.91
CA GLY A 29 5.85 -4.21 3.29
C GLY A 29 6.36 -3.15 4.25
N GLU A 30 7.63 -2.78 4.15
CA GLU A 30 8.20 -1.72 4.99
C GLU A 30 7.53 -0.38 4.70
N CYS A 31 7.28 -0.09 3.42
CA CYS A 31 6.59 1.14 3.05
C CYS A 31 5.17 1.20 3.62
N LEU A 32 4.44 0.09 3.54
CA LEU A 32 3.08 0.05 4.10
C LEU A 32 3.10 0.13 5.63
N ASN A 33 4.12 -0.43 6.28
CA ASN A 33 4.29 -0.26 7.72
C ASN A 33 4.54 1.21 8.07
N ASP A 34 5.29 1.92 7.25
CA ASP A 34 5.50 3.34 7.45
C ASP A 34 4.19 4.12 7.27
N LEU A 35 3.38 3.74 6.30
CA LEU A 35 2.06 4.35 6.11
C LEU A 35 1.18 4.18 7.36
N VAL A 36 1.16 2.96 7.91
CA VAL A 36 0.37 2.67 9.11
C VAL A 36 0.93 3.43 10.32
N ARG A 37 2.24 3.61 10.39
CA ARG A 37 2.83 4.40 11.47
C ARG A 37 2.40 5.86 11.39
N GLN A 38 2.35 6.43 10.18
CA GLN A 38 1.89 7.80 9.98
C GLN A 38 0.38 7.93 10.18
N PHE A 39 -0.37 6.91 9.77
CA PHE A 39 -1.85 6.91 9.82
C PHE A 39 -2.33 5.58 10.39
N PRO A 40 -2.36 5.44 11.73
CA PRO A 40 -2.69 4.15 12.35
C PRO A 40 -4.04 3.57 11.94
N GLY A 41 -5.01 4.43 11.62
CA GLY A 41 -6.32 3.95 11.16
C GLY A 41 -6.29 3.19 9.85
N ALA A 42 -5.21 3.31 9.08
CA ALA A 42 -5.10 2.59 7.81
C ALA A 42 -4.84 1.10 8.00
N SER A 43 -4.35 0.68 9.16
CA SER A 43 -3.99 -0.71 9.38
C SER A 43 -5.16 -1.67 9.14
N LYS A 44 -6.33 -1.34 9.69
CA LYS A 44 -7.52 -2.20 9.57
C LYS A 44 -8.05 -2.27 8.16
N MET A 45 -7.73 -1.28 7.34
CA MET A 45 -8.22 -1.22 5.97
C MET A 45 -7.29 -1.94 5.00
N LEU A 46 -6.07 -2.25 5.41
CA LEU A 46 -5.07 -2.87 4.56
C LEU A 46 -4.73 -4.29 4.98
N PHE A 47 -4.70 -4.57 6.28
CA PHE A 47 -4.20 -5.84 6.79
C PHE A 47 -5.25 -6.58 7.60
N ASP A 48 -5.20 -7.91 7.53
CA ASP A 48 -6.01 -8.75 8.40
C ASP A 48 -5.34 -8.89 9.78
N LYS A 49 -5.97 -9.66 10.66
CA LYS A 49 -5.47 -9.84 12.02
C LYS A 49 -4.10 -10.53 12.09
N ASP A 50 -3.72 -11.24 11.02
CA ASP A 50 -2.44 -11.93 10.95
C ASP A 50 -1.35 -11.07 10.28
N GLY A 51 -1.66 -9.82 9.97
CA GLY A 51 -0.71 -8.92 9.33
C GLY A 51 -0.56 -9.12 7.84
N LYS A 52 -1.43 -9.91 7.22
CA LYS A 52 -1.41 -10.12 5.78
C LYS A 52 -2.28 -9.09 5.09
N LEU A 53 -1.86 -8.71 3.88
CA LEU A 53 -2.65 -7.79 3.07
C LEU A 53 -4.01 -8.41 2.77
N LEU A 54 -5.06 -7.61 2.89
CA LEU A 54 -6.42 -8.09 2.60
C LEU A 54 -6.51 -8.55 1.15
N GLY A 55 -7.22 -9.65 0.92
CA GLY A 55 -7.22 -10.33 -0.38
C GLY A 55 -7.81 -9.53 -1.53
N TYR A 56 -8.60 -8.50 -1.24
CA TYR A 56 -9.19 -7.66 -2.28
C TYR A 56 -8.37 -6.39 -2.57
N ILE A 57 -7.21 -6.26 -1.95
CA ILE A 57 -6.32 -5.13 -2.20
C ILE A 57 -5.16 -5.60 -3.07
N GLY A 58 -5.00 -4.96 -4.22
CA GLY A 58 -3.86 -5.22 -5.08
C GLY A 58 -2.75 -4.22 -4.81
N ILE A 59 -1.56 -4.55 -5.28
CA ILE A 59 -0.41 -3.64 -5.23
C ILE A 59 0.14 -3.52 -6.64
N CYS A 60 0.37 -2.28 -7.05
CA CYS A 60 1.08 -1.99 -8.30
C CYS A 60 2.29 -1.12 -7.98
N ILE A 61 3.38 -1.38 -8.67
CA ILE A 61 4.58 -0.55 -8.59
C ILE A 61 4.86 -0.02 -9.99
N ASN A 62 4.89 1.31 -10.13
CA ASN A 62 5.11 1.97 -11.42
C ASN A 62 4.17 1.42 -12.52
N GLY A 63 2.92 1.15 -12.15
CA GLY A 63 1.91 0.68 -13.08
C GLY A 63 1.89 -0.83 -13.32
N GLU A 64 2.81 -1.59 -12.72
CA GLU A 64 2.86 -3.04 -12.89
C GLU A 64 2.34 -3.74 -11.64
N VAL A 65 1.47 -4.73 -11.85
CA VAL A 65 0.92 -5.53 -10.75
C VAL A 65 2.03 -6.36 -10.12
N VAL A 66 2.08 -6.37 -8.79
CA VAL A 66 2.99 -7.21 -8.02
C VAL A 66 2.16 -8.31 -7.36
N TYR A 67 2.39 -9.56 -7.74
CA TYR A 67 1.69 -10.71 -7.19
C TYR A 67 2.40 -11.99 -7.62
N PRO A 68 2.52 -12.98 -6.72
CA PRO A 68 2.30 -12.93 -5.27
C PRO A 68 3.48 -12.32 -4.51
N ASP A 69 3.43 -12.39 -3.20
CA ASP A 69 4.53 -11.95 -2.32
C ASP A 69 4.80 -10.45 -2.43
N GLU A 70 3.74 -9.66 -2.51
CA GLU A 70 3.83 -8.22 -2.69
C GLU A 70 4.68 -7.55 -1.61
N LEU A 71 4.52 -7.99 -0.36
CA LEU A 71 5.15 -7.30 0.77
C LEU A 71 6.66 -7.41 0.80
N VAL A 72 7.23 -8.45 0.15
CA VAL A 72 8.68 -8.64 0.11
C VAL A 72 9.33 -8.05 -1.14
N LYS A 73 8.54 -7.50 -2.04
CA LYS A 73 9.06 -6.88 -3.26
C LYS A 73 9.91 -5.66 -2.91
N LEU A 74 11.13 -5.62 -3.43
CA LEU A 74 12.02 -4.48 -3.23
C LEU A 74 11.53 -3.26 -3.99
N VAL A 75 11.70 -2.09 -3.37
CA VAL A 75 11.39 -0.82 -4.01
C VAL A 75 12.66 0.01 -4.14
N LYS A 76 12.62 1.00 -5.03
CA LYS A 76 13.71 1.93 -5.27
C LYS A 76 13.23 3.35 -5.03
N ASP A 77 14.17 4.23 -4.75
CA ASP A 77 13.87 5.65 -4.61
C ASP A 77 13.15 6.17 -5.86
N GLY A 78 12.06 6.87 -5.65
CA GLY A 78 11.27 7.41 -6.74
C GLY A 78 10.17 6.49 -7.25
N ASP A 79 10.09 5.25 -6.77
CA ASP A 79 9.00 4.36 -7.18
C ASP A 79 7.65 4.90 -6.72
N GLU A 80 6.62 4.56 -7.48
CA GLU A 80 5.23 4.94 -7.16
C GLU A 80 4.39 3.70 -6.95
N LEU A 81 3.69 3.66 -5.83
CA LEU A 81 2.82 2.54 -5.47
C LEU A 81 1.35 2.93 -5.65
N HIS A 82 0.55 1.95 -6.05
CA HIS A 82 -0.90 2.07 -6.14
C HIS A 82 -1.52 0.84 -5.49
N MET A 83 -2.70 1.01 -4.91
CA MET A 83 -3.41 -0.07 -4.23
C MET A 83 -4.85 -0.17 -4.74
N PRO A 84 -5.05 -0.69 -5.95
CA PRO A 84 -6.41 -0.84 -6.47
C PRO A 84 -7.15 -1.97 -5.74
N TYR A 85 -8.48 -1.90 -5.73
CA TYR A 85 -9.28 -3.06 -5.35
C TYR A 85 -9.20 -4.09 -6.46
N ILE A 86 -9.02 -5.35 -6.06
CA ILE A 86 -9.10 -6.46 -7.00
C ILE A 86 -10.54 -6.94 -6.98
N ILE A 87 -11.21 -6.81 -8.12
CA ILE A 87 -12.57 -7.34 -8.27
C ILE A 87 -12.41 -8.69 -8.95
N THR A 88 -12.58 -9.76 -8.18
CA THR A 88 -12.60 -11.08 -8.77
C THR A 88 -14.03 -11.33 -9.21
N GLY A 89 -14.21 -11.30 -10.52
CA GLY A 89 -15.50 -11.62 -11.10
C GLY A 89 -15.76 -13.09 -10.94
N GLY A 90 -16.69 -13.42 -10.21
CA GLY A 90 -16.98 -14.79 -10.13
C GLY A 90 -17.72 -15.50 -9.45
#